data_aadc4909a5b8a4aedd6eb3a84c77ee68
#
_entry.id   aadc4909a5b8a4aedd6eb3a84c77ee68
#
_cell.length_a   1.000
_cell.length_b   1.000
_cell.length_c   1.000
_cell.angle_alpha   90.00
_cell.angle_beta   90.00
_cell.angle_gamma   90.00
#
_symmetry.space_group_name_H-M   'P 1'
#
loop_
_entity.id
_entity.type
_entity.pdbx_description
1 polymer ?
#
loop_
_entity_poly.entity_id
_entity_poly.type
_entity_poly.pdbx_seq_one_letter_code
_entity_poly.pdbx_strand_id
1 'polypeptide(L)'
;MCIRDSRETFRAQAQVATPRGHRAASTAILFLLQAGERSHWHRIASDETWFFHGGGPLLVHQLSSAGTAITTTLGLDLSQGETPQHTVAAGDWFAAEPAPDSPWCLVSCSVAPGFDFVDFELAAVEQLAEHSATLSQLCGNWERFCIKA
;
A
#
# COMPACT_ATOMS: atom_id res chain seq x y z
N MET A 1 -5.05 -3.49 8.25
CA MET A 1 -3.59 -3.70 8.31
C MET A 1 -3.33 -4.68 9.44
N CYS A 2 -2.77 -5.82 9.15
CA CYS A 2 -2.40 -6.75 10.21
C CYS A 2 -1.18 -6.17 10.92
N ILE A 3 -1.34 -5.67 12.14
CA ILE A 3 -0.26 -5.01 12.92
C ILE A 3 0.91 -5.99 13.21
N ARG A 4 0.74 -7.28 12.94
CA ARG A 4 1.76 -8.30 13.19
C ARG A 4 2.96 -8.24 12.24
N ASP A 5 2.78 -7.67 11.05
CA ASP A 5 3.74 -7.80 9.96
C ASP A 5 4.45 -6.50 9.60
N SER A 6 4.10 -5.38 10.26
CA SER A 6 4.73 -4.08 10.08
C SER A 6 5.32 -3.54 11.39
N ARG A 7 6.47 -2.88 11.27
CA ARG A 7 7.17 -2.24 12.38
C ARG A 7 7.60 -0.83 11.98
N GLU A 8 7.14 0.18 12.73
CA GLU A 8 7.67 1.53 12.59
C GLU A 8 9.15 1.56 13.00
N THR A 9 9.99 2.04 12.10
CA THR A 9 11.44 2.14 12.28
C THR A 9 11.92 3.57 12.46
N PHE A 10 11.11 4.53 12.00
CA PHE A 10 11.45 5.94 12.08
C PHE A 10 10.20 6.81 12.18
N ARG A 11 10.29 7.85 13.00
CA ARG A 11 9.34 8.97 13.06
C ARG A 11 10.13 10.25 13.27
N ALA A 12 10.01 11.19 12.32
CA ALA A 12 10.70 12.48 12.43
C ALA A 12 10.20 13.27 13.64
N GLN A 13 11.14 13.86 14.36
CA GLN A 13 10.81 14.83 15.44
C GLN A 13 10.33 16.15 14.87
N ALA A 14 10.86 16.55 13.71
CA ALA A 14 10.37 17.72 12.99
C ALA A 14 8.91 17.53 12.61
N GLN A 15 8.12 18.59 12.78
CA GLN A 15 6.69 18.61 12.46
C GLN A 15 6.45 19.52 11.26
N VAL A 16 5.45 19.18 10.48
CA VAL A 16 4.94 20.00 9.38
C VAL A 16 3.46 20.29 9.60
N ALA A 17 3.05 21.52 9.27
CA ALA A 17 1.64 21.88 9.29
C ALA A 17 0.94 21.34 8.05
N THR A 18 -0.20 20.71 8.23
CA THR A 18 -1.06 20.25 7.14
C THR A 18 -2.49 20.77 7.35
N PRO A 19 -3.36 20.72 6.32
CA PRO A 19 -4.78 21.07 6.51
C PRO A 19 -5.50 20.20 7.58
N ARG A 20 -4.91 19.05 7.92
CA ARG A 20 -5.45 18.09 8.91
C ARG A 20 -4.81 18.24 10.30
N GLY A 21 -3.99 19.27 10.52
CA GLY A 21 -3.19 19.48 11.73
C GLY A 21 -1.71 19.15 11.53
N HIS A 22 -0.93 19.19 12.59
CA HIS A 22 0.50 18.88 12.52
C HIS A 22 0.73 17.37 12.35
N ARG A 23 1.74 17.03 11.56
CA ARG A 23 2.22 15.66 11.35
C ARG A 23 3.74 15.63 11.47
N ALA A 24 4.32 14.51 11.86
CA ALA A 24 5.75 14.29 11.71
C ALA A 24 6.15 14.57 10.25
N ALA A 25 7.34 15.12 10.01
CA ALA A 25 7.78 15.40 8.63
C ALA A 25 7.82 14.14 7.76
N SER A 26 8.18 12.99 8.36
CA SER A 26 8.08 11.68 7.70
C SER A 26 8.03 10.55 8.72
N THR A 27 7.54 9.38 8.30
CA THR A 27 7.60 8.11 9.02
C THR A 27 8.07 7.01 8.08
N ALA A 28 8.65 5.95 8.64
CA ALA A 28 9.03 4.77 7.88
C ALA A 28 8.70 3.49 8.64
N ILE A 29 8.32 2.46 7.91
CA ILE A 29 8.06 1.11 8.44
C ILE A 29 8.87 0.08 7.66
N LEU A 30 9.20 -1.04 8.31
CA LEU A 30 9.44 -2.32 7.65
C LEU A 30 8.12 -3.09 7.59
N PHE A 31 7.89 -3.77 6.48
CA PHE A 31 6.69 -4.56 6.26
C PHE A 31 7.05 -5.89 5.60
N LEU A 32 6.70 -6.99 6.30
CA LEU A 32 6.90 -8.35 5.83
C LEU A 32 5.55 -8.97 5.50
N LEU A 33 5.41 -9.51 4.31
CA LEU A 33 4.25 -10.29 3.87
C LEU A 33 4.70 -11.69 3.47
N GLN A 34 4.04 -12.70 4.02
CA GLN A 34 4.24 -14.10 3.64
C GLN A 34 3.21 -14.52 2.59
N ALA A 35 3.45 -15.65 1.93
CA ALA A 35 2.50 -16.22 0.99
C ALA A 35 1.11 -16.36 1.62
N GLY A 36 0.08 -15.84 0.93
CA GLY A 36 -1.30 -15.83 1.41
C GLY A 36 -1.68 -14.66 2.31
N GLU A 37 -0.70 -13.89 2.80
CA GLU A 37 -0.97 -12.63 3.50
C GLU A 37 -1.19 -11.49 2.52
N ARG A 38 -1.81 -10.42 3.00
CA ARG A 38 -2.13 -9.25 2.18
C ARG A 38 -2.28 -7.99 3.01
N SER A 39 -1.97 -6.85 2.40
CA SER A 39 -2.43 -5.54 2.86
C SER A 39 -3.81 -5.27 2.26
N HIS A 40 -4.78 -4.94 3.10
CA HIS A 40 -6.14 -4.66 2.66
C HIS A 40 -6.21 -3.34 1.88
N TRP A 41 -7.28 -3.18 1.05
CA TRP A 41 -7.57 -1.90 0.44
C TRP A 41 -7.66 -0.82 1.51
N HIS A 42 -6.79 0.16 1.41
CA HIS A 42 -6.76 1.31 2.31
C HIS A 42 -6.28 2.54 1.55
N ARG A 43 -6.47 3.69 2.15
CA ARG A 43 -5.91 4.95 1.68
C ARG A 43 -5.40 5.76 2.85
N ILE A 44 -4.47 6.64 2.56
CA ILE A 44 -3.93 7.63 3.50
C ILE A 44 -3.91 9.00 2.85
N ALA A 45 -3.79 10.03 3.66
CA ALA A 45 -3.84 11.41 3.19
C ALA A 45 -2.46 12.01 2.84
N SER A 46 -1.44 11.17 2.70
CA SER A 46 -0.06 11.52 2.30
C SER A 46 0.44 10.56 1.24
N ASP A 47 1.47 10.96 0.51
CA ASP A 47 2.14 10.04 -0.41
C ASP A 47 2.87 8.96 0.37
N GLU A 48 2.79 7.73 -0.13
CA GLU A 48 3.49 6.57 0.43
C GLU A 48 4.41 5.95 -0.60
N THR A 49 5.69 5.90 -0.30
CA THR A 49 6.69 5.30 -1.18
C THR A 49 7.12 3.94 -0.63
N TRP A 50 7.01 2.93 -1.47
CA TRP A 50 7.37 1.55 -1.21
C TRP A 50 8.75 1.25 -1.79
N PHE A 51 9.59 0.52 -1.02
CA PHE A 51 10.93 0.12 -1.40
C PHE A 51 11.08 -1.38 -1.21
N PHE A 52 11.47 -2.09 -2.27
CA PHE A 52 11.71 -3.54 -2.22
C PHE A 52 13.07 -3.85 -1.59
N HIS A 53 13.11 -4.82 -0.69
CA HIS A 53 14.34 -5.24 0.00
C HIS A 53 14.73 -6.69 -0.27
N GLY A 54 13.76 -7.60 -0.41
CA GLY A 54 14.08 -9.01 -0.60
C GLY A 54 12.87 -9.93 -0.61
N GLY A 55 13.13 -11.19 -0.88
CA GLY A 55 12.12 -12.21 -1.10
C GLY A 55 11.65 -12.26 -2.54
N GLY A 56 10.45 -12.75 -2.77
CA GLY A 56 9.81 -12.71 -4.08
C GLY A 56 9.15 -11.36 -4.35
N PRO A 57 8.70 -11.11 -5.59
CA PRO A 57 8.05 -9.86 -5.95
C PRO A 57 6.76 -9.62 -5.16
N LEU A 58 6.44 -8.34 -4.96
CA LEU A 58 5.19 -7.87 -4.35
C LEU A 58 4.33 -7.16 -5.39
N LEU A 59 3.06 -7.52 -5.47
CA LEU A 59 2.06 -6.82 -6.27
C LEU A 59 1.44 -5.69 -5.43
N VAL A 60 1.53 -4.46 -5.90
CA VAL A 60 0.83 -3.31 -5.33
C VAL A 60 -0.28 -2.90 -6.30
N HIS A 61 -1.52 -3.14 -5.90
CA HIS A 61 -2.72 -2.76 -6.63
C HIS A 61 -3.14 -1.36 -6.21
N GLN A 62 -3.37 -0.47 -7.16
CA GLN A 62 -3.72 0.92 -6.91
C GLN A 62 -4.93 1.33 -7.74
N LEU A 63 -5.85 2.04 -7.10
CA LEU A 63 -7.00 2.69 -7.72
C LEU A 63 -6.90 4.18 -7.44
N SER A 64 -6.65 4.97 -8.46
CA SER A 64 -6.56 6.42 -8.34
C SER A 64 -7.93 7.06 -8.08
N SER A 65 -7.92 8.26 -7.53
CA SER A 65 -9.12 9.08 -7.36
C SER A 65 -9.84 9.39 -8.68
N ALA A 66 -9.16 9.27 -9.82
CA ALA A 66 -9.75 9.40 -11.16
C ALA A 66 -10.36 8.09 -11.70
N GLY A 67 -10.31 7.00 -10.92
CA GLY A 67 -10.86 5.68 -11.31
C GLY A 67 -9.92 4.85 -12.18
N THR A 68 -8.67 5.26 -12.36
CA THR A 68 -7.65 4.46 -13.06
C THR A 68 -7.05 3.43 -12.12
N ALA A 69 -7.02 2.17 -12.53
CA ALA A 69 -6.44 1.09 -11.74
C ALA A 69 -5.20 0.52 -12.41
N ILE A 70 -4.14 0.32 -11.62
CA ILE A 70 -2.87 -0.27 -12.06
C ILE A 70 -2.36 -1.28 -11.03
N THR A 71 -1.55 -2.24 -11.48
CA THR A 71 -0.73 -3.07 -10.60
C THR A 71 0.73 -2.79 -10.89
N THR A 72 1.48 -2.44 -9.86
CA THR A 72 2.94 -2.32 -9.93
C THR A 72 3.56 -3.53 -9.26
N THR A 73 4.51 -4.17 -9.93
CA THR A 73 5.29 -5.28 -9.36
C THR A 73 6.59 -4.74 -8.77
N LEU A 74 6.69 -4.77 -7.45
CA LEU A 74 7.92 -4.43 -6.74
C LEU A 74 8.87 -5.62 -6.75
N GLY A 75 10.10 -5.40 -7.16
CA GLY A 75 11.14 -6.41 -7.24
C GLY A 75 12.38 -5.85 -7.90
N LEU A 76 13.36 -6.73 -8.21
CA LEU A 76 14.65 -6.34 -8.80
C LEU A 76 14.85 -6.83 -10.22
N ASP A 77 13.96 -7.65 -10.77
CA ASP A 77 14.05 -8.08 -12.17
C ASP A 77 13.44 -7.03 -13.10
N LEU A 78 14.24 -6.01 -13.41
CA LEU A 78 13.84 -4.92 -14.30
C LEU A 78 13.50 -5.42 -15.71
N SER A 79 14.06 -6.57 -16.13
CA SER A 79 13.78 -7.18 -17.45
C SER A 79 12.36 -7.74 -17.54
N GLN A 80 11.77 -8.10 -16.40
CA GLN A 80 10.39 -8.56 -16.27
C GLN A 80 9.40 -7.41 -15.91
N GLY A 81 9.85 -6.17 -15.96
CA GLY A 81 9.02 -5.01 -15.64
C GLY A 81 8.84 -4.76 -14.14
N GLU A 82 9.62 -5.42 -13.30
CA GLU A 82 9.66 -5.12 -11.87
C GLU A 82 10.33 -3.77 -11.61
N THR A 83 9.95 -3.12 -10.52
CA THR A 83 10.60 -1.89 -10.07
C THR A 83 10.95 -2.00 -8.58
N PRO A 84 12.13 -1.51 -8.15
CA PRO A 84 12.51 -1.56 -6.74
C PRO A 84 11.76 -0.54 -5.89
N GLN A 85 11.08 0.42 -6.51
CA GLN A 85 10.44 1.53 -5.82
C GLN A 85 9.15 1.92 -6.54
N HIS A 86 8.10 2.25 -5.76
CA HIS A 86 6.82 2.78 -6.27
C HIS A 86 6.21 3.74 -5.27
N THR A 87 5.61 4.83 -5.74
CA THR A 87 4.89 5.79 -4.90
C THR A 87 3.40 5.74 -5.20
N VAL A 88 2.61 5.54 -4.15
CA VAL A 88 1.16 5.70 -4.17
C VAL A 88 0.84 7.13 -3.75
N ALA A 89 0.07 7.83 -4.59
CA ALA A 89 -0.31 9.21 -4.31
C ALA A 89 -1.32 9.30 -3.15
N ALA A 90 -1.26 10.41 -2.43
CA ALA A 90 -2.20 10.74 -1.37
C ALA A 90 -3.66 10.59 -1.84
N GLY A 91 -4.47 9.88 -1.06
CA GLY A 91 -5.90 9.68 -1.33
C GLY A 91 -6.23 8.53 -2.28
N ASP A 92 -5.27 7.96 -2.98
CA ASP A 92 -5.50 6.76 -3.79
C ASP A 92 -5.73 5.54 -2.90
N TRP A 93 -6.63 4.64 -3.33
CA TRP A 93 -6.80 3.34 -2.72
C TRP A 93 -5.70 2.39 -3.18
N PHE A 94 -5.15 1.61 -2.26
CA PHE A 94 -4.16 0.61 -2.61
C PHE A 94 -4.22 -0.61 -1.69
N ALA A 95 -3.79 -1.74 -2.23
CA ALA A 95 -3.68 -3.03 -1.56
C ALA A 95 -2.43 -3.74 -2.07
N ALA A 96 -1.92 -4.70 -1.32
CA ALA A 96 -0.72 -5.43 -1.71
C ALA A 96 -0.79 -6.91 -1.32
N GLU A 97 -0.14 -7.74 -2.13
CA GLU A 97 0.05 -9.16 -1.85
C GLU A 97 1.36 -9.66 -2.49
N PRO A 98 2.02 -10.67 -1.93
CA PRO A 98 3.10 -11.36 -2.61
C PRO A 98 2.65 -11.87 -3.99
N ALA A 99 3.50 -11.76 -5.01
CA ALA A 99 3.23 -12.35 -6.31
C ALA A 99 3.05 -13.88 -6.19
N PRO A 100 2.36 -14.55 -7.13
CA PRO A 100 2.29 -16.01 -7.16
C PRO A 100 3.70 -16.62 -7.02
N ASP A 101 3.81 -17.69 -6.24
CA ASP A 101 5.06 -18.41 -5.96
C ASP A 101 6.09 -17.64 -5.10
N SER A 102 5.76 -16.44 -4.63
CA SER A 102 6.59 -15.72 -3.66
C SER A 102 6.33 -16.25 -2.25
N PRO A 103 7.30 -16.88 -1.58
CA PRO A 103 7.09 -17.40 -0.24
C PRO A 103 6.98 -16.30 0.82
N TRP A 104 7.65 -15.19 0.59
CA TRP A 104 7.61 -13.97 1.41
C TRP A 104 8.15 -12.77 0.63
N CYS A 105 7.83 -11.59 1.08
CA CYS A 105 8.33 -10.33 0.53
C CYS A 105 8.61 -9.35 1.67
N LEU A 106 9.79 -8.74 1.68
CA LEU A 106 10.18 -7.68 2.61
C LEU A 106 10.27 -6.36 1.86
N VAL A 107 9.54 -5.38 2.35
CA VAL A 107 9.55 -4.01 1.84
C VAL A 107 9.68 -3.02 2.99
N SER A 108 10.02 -1.77 2.69
CA SER A 108 9.78 -0.64 3.57
C SER A 108 8.82 0.34 2.91
N CYS A 109 8.11 1.11 3.73
CA CYS A 109 7.26 2.20 3.27
C CYS A 109 7.66 3.47 3.99
N SER A 110 7.77 4.57 3.23
CA SER A 110 8.00 5.91 3.76
C SER A 110 6.80 6.78 3.44
N VAL A 111 6.29 7.48 4.44
CA VAL A 111 5.12 8.37 4.34
C VAL A 111 5.54 9.79 4.69
N ALA A 112 5.21 10.74 3.82
CA ALA A 112 5.51 12.16 4.04
C ALA A 112 4.38 13.05 3.47
N PRO A 113 3.78 13.94 4.28
CA PRO A 113 3.87 14.06 5.74
C PRO A 113 3.59 12.75 6.45
N GLY A 114 4.21 12.55 7.63
CA GLY A 114 4.24 11.28 8.34
C GLY A 114 2.87 10.67 8.63
N PHE A 115 2.84 9.35 8.73
CA PHE A 115 1.64 8.56 8.99
C PHE A 115 1.00 8.92 10.34
N ASP A 116 -0.32 9.03 10.32
CA ASP A 116 -1.17 9.11 11.50
C ASP A 116 -2.44 8.27 11.24
N PHE A 117 -2.87 7.49 12.24
CA PHE A 117 -4.06 6.65 12.11
C PHE A 117 -5.34 7.45 11.84
N VAL A 118 -5.40 8.71 12.22
CA VAL A 118 -6.54 9.58 11.92
C VAL A 118 -6.70 9.84 10.41
N ASP A 119 -5.62 9.71 9.64
CA ASP A 119 -5.59 9.87 8.19
C ASP A 119 -5.74 8.53 7.43
N PHE A 120 -5.87 7.42 8.15
CA PHE A 120 -5.94 6.07 7.60
C PHE A 120 -7.38 5.58 7.49
N GLU A 121 -7.73 5.03 6.33
CA GLU A 121 -9.05 4.49 6.05
C GLU A 121 -8.94 3.12 5.39
N LEU A 122 -9.66 2.12 5.93
CA LEU A 122 -9.82 0.80 5.33
C LEU A 122 -11.09 0.78 4.47
N ALA A 123 -11.03 0.14 3.31
CA ALA A 123 -12.19 0.04 2.42
C ALA A 123 -13.13 -1.09 2.83
N ALA A 124 -14.40 -0.77 2.98
CA ALA A 124 -15.50 -1.73 2.86
C ALA A 124 -15.84 -1.95 1.38
N VAL A 125 -16.50 -3.08 1.06
CA VAL A 125 -16.84 -3.44 -0.32
C VAL A 125 -17.67 -2.32 -1.00
N GLU A 126 -18.61 -1.74 -0.28
CA GLU A 126 -19.52 -0.72 -0.79
C GLU A 126 -18.80 0.53 -1.29
N GLN A 127 -17.68 0.88 -0.68
CA GLN A 127 -16.87 2.06 -1.05
C GLN A 127 -16.15 1.90 -2.39
N LEU A 128 -15.92 0.66 -2.83
CA LEU A 128 -15.23 0.34 -4.09
C LEU A 128 -16.15 -0.29 -5.14
N ALA A 129 -17.41 -0.49 -4.82
CA ALA A 129 -18.37 -1.23 -5.66
C ALA A 129 -18.55 -0.60 -7.05
N GLU A 130 -18.51 0.72 -7.17
CA GLU A 130 -18.60 1.42 -8.46
C GLU A 130 -17.43 1.10 -9.40
N HIS A 131 -16.29 0.68 -8.85
CA HIS A 131 -15.09 0.28 -9.59
C HIS A 131 -14.95 -1.25 -9.77
N SER A 132 -15.99 -2.02 -9.40
CA SER A 132 -15.94 -3.49 -9.35
C SER A 132 -15.43 -4.13 -10.64
N ALA A 133 -15.89 -3.68 -11.80
CA ALA A 133 -15.46 -4.21 -13.10
C ALA A 133 -13.96 -3.97 -13.33
N THR A 134 -13.48 -2.78 -13.06
CA THR A 134 -12.07 -2.40 -13.19
C THR A 134 -11.19 -3.19 -12.24
N LEU A 135 -11.60 -3.31 -10.97
CA LEU A 135 -10.85 -4.04 -9.94
C LEU A 135 -10.84 -5.55 -10.21
N SER A 136 -11.94 -6.10 -10.74
CA SER A 136 -11.99 -7.51 -11.14
C SER A 136 -11.03 -7.83 -12.29
N GLN A 137 -10.87 -6.92 -13.24
CA GLN A 137 -9.87 -7.06 -14.30
C GLN A 137 -8.44 -6.92 -13.75
N LEU A 138 -8.22 -6.06 -12.75
CA LEU A 138 -6.91 -5.79 -12.19
C LEU A 138 -6.38 -6.96 -11.36
N CYS A 139 -7.18 -7.49 -10.43
CA CYS A 139 -6.73 -8.45 -9.42
C CYS A 139 -7.74 -9.56 -9.09
N GLY A 140 -8.70 -9.82 -9.98
CA GLY A 140 -9.69 -10.89 -9.83
C GLY A 140 -10.67 -10.63 -8.69
N ASN A 141 -10.68 -11.50 -7.69
CA ASN A 141 -11.53 -11.34 -6.50
C ASN A 141 -10.99 -10.22 -5.58
N TRP A 142 -11.21 -8.98 -5.98
CA TRP A 142 -10.75 -7.79 -5.27
C TRP A 142 -11.39 -7.60 -3.88
N GLU A 143 -12.59 -8.14 -3.67
CA GLU A 143 -13.31 -8.03 -2.39
C GLU A 143 -12.55 -8.72 -1.24
N ARG A 144 -11.69 -9.69 -1.56
CA ARG A 144 -10.84 -10.35 -0.57
C ARG A 144 -9.84 -9.41 0.13
N PHE A 145 -9.60 -8.25 -0.46
CA PHE A 145 -8.77 -7.20 0.15
C PHE A 145 -9.58 -6.17 0.94
N CYS A 146 -10.91 -6.25 0.95
CA CYS A 146 -11.76 -5.38 1.76
C CYS A 146 -11.89 -5.93 3.18
N ILE A 147 -12.19 -5.04 4.14
CA ILE A 147 -12.59 -5.48 5.46
C ILE A 147 -14.00 -6.08 5.39
N LYS A 148 -14.23 -7.11 6.18
CA LYS A 148 -15.59 -7.63 6.37
C LYS A 148 -16.34 -6.65 7.29
N ALA A 149 -17.52 -6.26 6.86
CA ALA A 149 -18.45 -5.48 7.69
C ALA A 149 -18.87 -6.27 8.94
#